data_873ddb217d0275982bbc576accbbc6df
#
_entry.id   873ddb217d0275982bbc576accbbc6df
#
_cell.length_a   1.000
_cell.length_b   1.000
_cell.length_c   1.000
_cell.angle_alpha   90.00
_cell.angle_beta   90.00
_cell.angle_gamma   90.00
#
_symmetry.space_group_name_H-M   'P 1'
#
loop_
_entity.id
_entity.type
_entity.pdbx_description
1 polymer ?
#
loop_
_entity_poly.entity_id
_entity_poly.type
_entity_poly.pdbx_seq_one_letter_code
_entity_poly.pdbx_strand_id
1 'polypeptide(L)'
;LHLIQDLDLAVPVLREGMARSDIAIRAWISKSLLEKSPRVSRTLRAMDVPFDVVADDSVLDLRAIEFAGVGAVLTIAETNQRAHRIPHRITKRANAAGIPTYTMQHGFENIGLTYTDSVHPIEDVRFAARTIFTWGPSTFLHPQVREDTKAKCKSVGCTKETTVVPVNIESIRNAHRVIGIFENLHWHRYDCSYVDRFLADCLTVADSYPELTFLVKPHHAGQWLTSRYHGPVPVRANLVIADPADPMWESYTAGQLLGRIGAVITSPSTVALDAARMGKPVAVVGYGLDLSLYSPLPIIGDGKQWGEFIQQIANPISRQFLVGRSQAFVNKALCQGNAVAWMLDVIVQDHQTVSLGSTKETARPTLPHVG
;
A
#
# COMPACT_ATOMS: atom_id res chain seq x y z
N LEU A 1 -8.85 2.01 10.30
CA LEU A 1 -7.41 2.11 9.98
C LEU A 1 -6.59 1.46 11.08
N HIS A 2 -5.60 0.64 10.71
CA HIS A 2 -4.79 -0.12 11.67
C HIS A 2 -3.29 -0.04 11.40
N LEU A 3 -2.89 0.10 10.14
CA LEU A 3 -1.49 0.21 9.72
C LEU A 3 -1.19 1.63 9.22
N ILE A 4 0.07 2.07 9.36
CA ILE A 4 0.47 3.45 8.96
C ILE A 4 0.21 3.71 7.48
N GLN A 5 0.44 2.70 6.61
CA GLN A 5 0.19 2.79 5.17
C GLN A 5 -1.29 2.85 4.80
N ASP A 6 -2.20 2.44 5.71
CA ASP A 6 -3.64 2.50 5.45
C ASP A 6 -4.11 3.93 5.16
N LEU A 7 -3.47 4.91 5.80
CA LEU A 7 -3.84 6.32 5.63
C LEU A 7 -3.71 6.79 4.18
N ASP A 8 -2.62 6.42 3.50
CA ASP A 8 -2.37 6.87 2.12
C ASP A 8 -3.39 6.30 1.12
N LEU A 9 -3.96 5.13 1.44
CA LEU A 9 -5.04 4.52 0.65
C LEU A 9 -6.42 5.06 1.04
N ALA A 10 -6.61 5.37 2.33
CA ALA A 10 -7.89 5.83 2.85
C ALA A 10 -8.19 7.29 2.51
N VAL A 11 -7.18 8.17 2.52
CA VAL A 11 -7.37 9.61 2.33
C VAL A 11 -8.18 9.96 1.08
N PRO A 12 -7.90 9.41 -0.12
CA PRO A 12 -8.72 9.70 -1.29
C PRO A 12 -10.16 9.21 -1.15
N VAL A 13 -10.36 8.04 -0.54
CA VAL A 13 -11.69 7.45 -0.30
C VAL A 13 -12.49 8.29 0.69
N LEU A 14 -11.85 8.74 1.77
CA LEU A 14 -12.46 9.59 2.78
C LEU A 14 -12.85 10.94 2.17
N ARG A 15 -11.96 11.56 1.39
CA ARG A 15 -12.21 12.85 0.74
C ARG A 15 -13.39 12.77 -0.23
N GLU A 16 -13.40 11.81 -1.13
CA GLU A 16 -14.48 11.61 -2.10
C GLU A 16 -15.80 11.28 -1.41
N GLY A 17 -15.76 10.35 -0.43
CA GLY A 17 -16.96 9.95 0.30
C GLY A 17 -17.54 11.07 1.18
N MET A 18 -16.70 11.91 1.79
CA MET A 18 -17.17 13.11 2.54
C MET A 18 -17.78 14.17 1.63
N ALA A 19 -17.41 14.23 0.36
CA ALA A 19 -18.01 15.13 -0.63
C ALA A 19 -19.36 14.64 -1.19
N ARG A 20 -19.70 13.37 -0.96
CA ARG A 20 -20.97 12.76 -1.44
C ARG A 20 -22.09 12.98 -0.43
N SER A 21 -23.29 13.34 -0.91
CA SER A 21 -24.47 13.52 -0.08
C SER A 21 -25.18 12.21 0.30
N ASP A 22 -24.87 11.11 -0.39
CA ASP A 22 -25.45 9.80 -0.20
C ASP A 22 -24.61 8.87 0.73
N ILE A 23 -23.47 9.37 1.22
CA ILE A 23 -22.57 8.64 2.10
C ILE A 23 -22.27 9.45 3.36
N ALA A 24 -22.43 8.84 4.53
CA ALA A 24 -21.90 9.35 5.79
C ALA A 24 -20.71 8.47 6.24
N ILE A 25 -19.55 9.08 6.43
CA ILE A 25 -18.31 8.36 6.78
C ILE A 25 -17.97 8.58 8.24
N ARG A 26 -17.59 7.49 8.93
CA ARG A 26 -16.95 7.51 10.24
C ARG A 26 -15.76 6.55 10.21
N ALA A 27 -14.61 6.97 10.74
CA ALA A 27 -13.42 6.15 10.77
C ALA A 27 -13.23 5.50 12.15
N TRP A 28 -12.86 4.23 12.18
CA TRP A 28 -12.34 3.56 13.38
C TRP A 28 -10.82 3.43 13.26
N ILE A 29 -10.10 3.85 14.28
CA ILE A 29 -8.64 3.92 14.29
C ILE A 29 -8.12 3.19 15.50
N SER A 30 -7.19 2.24 15.31
CA SER A 30 -6.56 1.59 16.43
C SER A 30 -5.72 2.58 17.26
N LYS A 31 -5.77 2.43 18.57
CA LYS A 31 -5.00 3.26 19.52
C LYS A 31 -3.51 3.20 19.21
N SER A 32 -2.98 1.99 18.97
CA SER A 32 -1.57 1.77 18.64
C SER A 32 -1.13 2.49 17.35
N LEU A 33 -2.03 2.67 16.38
CA LEU A 33 -1.72 3.43 15.17
C LEU A 33 -1.55 4.93 15.47
N LEU A 34 -2.43 5.51 16.30
CA LEU A 34 -2.34 6.92 16.69
C LEU A 34 -1.08 7.21 17.50
N GLU A 35 -0.69 6.29 18.38
CA GLU A 35 0.53 6.40 19.19
C GLU A 35 1.80 6.34 18.31
N LYS A 36 1.79 5.48 17.26
CA LYS A 36 2.93 5.32 16.36
C LYS A 36 3.07 6.41 15.31
N SER A 37 1.96 7.07 14.92
CA SER A 37 1.98 8.05 13.84
C SER A 37 1.04 9.23 14.12
N PRO A 38 1.57 10.33 14.70
CA PRO A 38 0.81 11.58 14.87
C PRO A 38 0.24 12.15 13.57
N ARG A 39 0.84 11.81 12.43
CA ARG A 39 0.35 12.18 11.09
C ARG A 39 -1.09 11.72 10.87
N VAL A 40 -1.46 10.54 11.36
CA VAL A 40 -2.82 10.01 11.17
C VAL A 40 -3.88 10.93 11.75
N SER A 41 -3.75 11.30 13.02
CA SER A 41 -4.72 12.20 13.67
C SER A 41 -4.73 13.60 13.07
N ARG A 42 -3.55 14.13 12.71
CA ARG A 42 -3.45 15.45 12.04
C ARG A 42 -4.18 15.46 10.70
N THR A 43 -3.97 14.42 9.88
CA THR A 43 -4.62 14.32 8.55
C THR A 43 -6.13 14.20 8.67
N LEU A 44 -6.65 13.35 9.55
CA LEU A 44 -8.09 13.16 9.70
C LEU A 44 -8.79 14.41 10.24
N ARG A 45 -8.17 15.11 11.20
CA ARG A 45 -8.69 16.39 11.71
C ARG A 45 -8.68 17.48 10.65
N ALA A 46 -7.61 17.57 9.85
CA ALA A 46 -7.52 18.54 8.75
C ALA A 46 -8.57 18.29 7.65
N MET A 47 -9.12 17.09 7.57
CA MET A 47 -10.18 16.71 6.63
C MET A 47 -11.59 16.72 7.28
N ASP A 48 -11.72 17.08 8.56
CA ASP A 48 -12.97 17.03 9.34
C ASP A 48 -13.63 15.63 9.35
N VAL A 49 -12.84 14.56 9.22
CA VAL A 49 -13.34 13.19 9.27
C VAL A 49 -13.67 12.80 10.71
N PRO A 50 -14.93 12.47 11.05
CA PRO A 50 -15.26 11.96 12.36
C PRO A 50 -14.61 10.60 12.59
N PHE A 51 -13.94 10.42 13.73
CA PHE A 51 -13.30 9.14 14.05
C PHE A 51 -13.42 8.75 15.51
N ASP A 52 -13.46 7.44 15.75
CA ASP A 52 -13.37 6.83 17.05
C ASP A 52 -12.04 6.11 17.22
N VAL A 53 -11.51 6.18 18.43
CA VAL A 53 -10.31 5.42 18.80
C VAL A 53 -10.77 4.09 19.39
N VAL A 54 -10.29 3.01 18.76
CA VAL A 54 -10.55 1.65 19.20
C VAL A 54 -9.32 1.13 19.93
N ALA A 55 -9.47 0.79 21.21
CA ALA A 55 -8.40 0.13 21.95
C ALA A 55 -8.13 -1.26 21.34
N ASP A 56 -6.85 -1.63 21.20
CA ASP A 56 -6.47 -2.89 20.55
C ASP A 56 -7.02 -4.12 21.33
N ASP A 57 -7.10 -4.04 22.65
CA ASP A 57 -7.66 -5.07 23.53
C ASP A 57 -9.19 -5.18 23.39
N SER A 58 -9.91 -4.04 23.29
CA SER A 58 -11.37 -4.05 23.14
C SER A 58 -11.83 -4.57 21.78
N VAL A 59 -10.98 -4.48 20.75
CA VAL A 59 -11.23 -5.19 19.49
C VAL A 59 -11.08 -6.70 19.68
N LEU A 60 -10.25 -7.14 20.61
CA LEU A 60 -10.15 -8.55 21.00
C LEU A 60 -11.40 -9.01 21.75
N ASP A 61 -11.97 -8.20 22.64
CA ASP A 61 -13.22 -8.49 23.34
C ASP A 61 -14.47 -8.31 22.48
N LEU A 62 -14.35 -7.78 21.26
CA LEU A 62 -15.41 -7.66 20.25
C LEU A 62 -16.67 -6.87 20.68
N ARG A 63 -16.79 -6.41 21.93
CA ARG A 63 -17.99 -5.74 22.44
C ARG A 63 -17.99 -4.24 22.24
N ALA A 64 -16.80 -3.65 22.05
CA ALA A 64 -16.63 -2.19 22.01
C ALA A 64 -17.01 -1.52 20.69
N ILE A 65 -17.23 -2.28 19.61
CA ILE A 65 -17.65 -1.72 18.31
C ILE A 65 -19.14 -1.95 18.13
N GLU A 66 -19.90 -0.85 18.14
CA GLU A 66 -21.32 -0.86 17.83
C GLU A 66 -21.53 -0.65 16.33
N PHE A 67 -22.41 -1.46 15.75
CA PHE A 67 -22.75 -1.39 14.34
C PHE A 67 -24.12 -0.75 14.07
N ALA A 68 -24.76 -0.17 15.09
CA ALA A 68 -26.01 0.52 14.92
C ALA A 68 -25.86 1.69 13.92
N GLY A 69 -26.71 1.70 12.90
CA GLY A 69 -26.64 2.72 11.83
C GLY A 69 -25.50 2.57 10.82
N VAL A 70 -24.71 1.49 10.89
CA VAL A 70 -23.64 1.22 9.92
C VAL A 70 -24.19 0.47 8.72
N GLY A 71 -24.18 1.09 7.55
CA GLY A 71 -24.63 0.51 6.28
C GLY A 71 -23.60 -0.37 5.59
N ALA A 72 -22.31 -0.10 5.79
CA ALA A 72 -21.20 -0.86 5.21
C ALA A 72 -19.92 -0.72 6.03
N VAL A 73 -19.04 -1.71 5.98
CA VAL A 73 -17.71 -1.65 6.59
C VAL A 73 -16.64 -1.86 5.53
N LEU A 74 -15.76 -0.87 5.38
CA LEU A 74 -14.58 -0.94 4.54
C LEU A 74 -13.33 -1.04 5.40
N THR A 75 -12.51 -2.05 5.17
CA THR A 75 -11.21 -2.25 5.82
C THR A 75 -10.07 -2.14 4.80
N ILE A 76 -8.87 -1.86 5.30
CA ILE A 76 -7.65 -1.88 4.51
C ILE A 76 -6.77 -2.98 5.11
N ALA A 77 -6.18 -3.83 4.26
CA ALA A 77 -5.31 -4.93 4.71
C ALA A 77 -5.97 -5.91 5.71
N GLU A 78 -7.11 -6.45 5.36
CA GLU A 78 -7.85 -7.41 6.18
C GLU A 78 -7.50 -8.84 5.78
N THR A 79 -6.88 -9.62 6.67
CA THR A 79 -6.66 -11.08 6.54
C THR A 79 -6.55 -11.74 7.92
N ASN A 80 -6.57 -13.08 7.96
CA ASN A 80 -6.31 -13.86 9.17
C ASN A 80 -4.86 -13.77 9.67
N GLN A 81 -3.95 -13.11 8.94
CA GLN A 81 -2.55 -12.93 9.33
C GLN A 81 -2.42 -12.03 10.55
N ARG A 82 -1.36 -12.23 11.36
CA ARG A 82 -1.17 -11.55 12.65
C ARG A 82 -1.27 -10.01 12.54
N ALA A 83 -0.61 -9.42 11.55
CA ALA A 83 -0.61 -7.98 11.35
C ALA A 83 -1.97 -7.39 10.93
N HIS A 84 -2.87 -8.21 10.38
CA HIS A 84 -4.18 -7.81 9.86
C HIS A 84 -5.34 -8.34 10.70
N ARG A 85 -5.07 -8.94 11.86
CA ARG A 85 -6.06 -9.64 12.67
C ARG A 85 -7.16 -8.73 13.20
N ILE A 86 -6.85 -7.47 13.53
CA ILE A 86 -7.83 -6.51 14.06
C ILE A 86 -8.88 -6.19 13.01
N PRO A 87 -8.56 -5.66 11.82
CA PRO A 87 -9.55 -5.44 10.78
C PRO A 87 -10.28 -6.75 10.37
N HIS A 88 -9.59 -7.90 10.36
CA HIS A 88 -10.22 -9.20 10.09
C HIS A 88 -11.35 -9.54 11.07
N ARG A 89 -11.13 -9.32 12.38
CA ARG A 89 -12.14 -9.58 13.41
C ARG A 89 -13.31 -8.61 13.32
N ILE A 90 -13.05 -7.32 13.03
CA ILE A 90 -14.10 -6.33 12.80
C ILE A 90 -14.97 -6.75 11.62
N THR A 91 -14.34 -7.15 10.50
CA THR A 91 -15.04 -7.63 9.31
C THR A 91 -15.90 -8.86 9.59
N LYS A 92 -15.39 -9.83 10.35
CA LYS A 92 -16.19 -11.01 10.77
C LYS A 92 -17.41 -10.63 11.59
N ARG A 93 -17.28 -9.67 12.52
CA ARG A 93 -18.42 -9.19 13.31
C ARG A 93 -19.46 -8.47 12.45
N ALA A 94 -19.01 -7.59 11.55
CA ALA A 94 -19.90 -6.90 10.63
C ALA A 94 -20.68 -7.92 9.77
N ASN A 95 -20.01 -8.96 9.26
CA ASN A 95 -20.67 -10.05 8.54
C ASN A 95 -21.73 -10.77 9.40
N ALA A 96 -21.41 -11.05 10.67
CA ALA A 96 -22.36 -11.68 11.59
C ALA A 96 -23.57 -10.78 11.91
N ALA A 97 -23.39 -9.45 11.84
CA ALA A 97 -24.46 -8.46 11.96
C ALA A 97 -25.22 -8.22 10.63
N GLY A 98 -24.91 -8.95 9.56
CA GLY A 98 -25.55 -8.80 8.26
C GLY A 98 -25.07 -7.62 7.42
N ILE A 99 -24.05 -6.88 7.88
CA ILE A 99 -23.54 -5.67 7.24
C ILE A 99 -22.65 -6.05 6.06
N PRO A 100 -22.80 -5.43 4.87
CA PRO A 100 -21.87 -5.56 3.76
C PRO A 100 -20.45 -5.20 4.14
N THR A 101 -19.48 -6.02 3.74
CA THR A 101 -18.08 -5.84 4.12
C THR A 101 -17.15 -5.85 2.92
N TYR A 102 -16.22 -4.92 2.94
CA TYR A 102 -15.26 -4.68 1.89
C TYR A 102 -13.86 -4.59 2.46
N THR A 103 -12.87 -4.98 1.67
CA THR A 103 -11.46 -4.74 1.95
C THR A 103 -10.74 -4.29 0.70
N MET A 104 -9.61 -3.59 0.88
CA MET A 104 -8.80 -3.09 -0.22
C MET A 104 -7.44 -3.80 -0.25
N GLN A 105 -6.92 -4.04 -1.45
CA GLN A 105 -5.51 -4.34 -1.63
C GLN A 105 -4.67 -3.16 -1.10
N HIS A 106 -3.66 -3.42 -0.26
CA HIS A 106 -2.89 -2.37 0.41
C HIS A 106 -1.46 -2.20 -0.11
N GLY A 107 -1.01 -3.10 -0.97
CA GLY A 107 0.32 -3.06 -1.58
C GLY A 107 0.34 -3.76 -2.93
N PHE A 108 1.34 -3.43 -3.76
CA PHE A 108 1.54 -4.12 -5.04
C PHE A 108 1.84 -5.60 -4.81
N GLU A 109 2.76 -5.90 -3.90
CA GLU A 109 2.91 -7.24 -3.32
C GLU A 109 2.02 -7.34 -2.09
N ASN A 110 0.91 -8.04 -2.22
CA ASN A 110 -0.09 -8.21 -1.17
C ASN A 110 -0.23 -9.69 -0.81
N ILE A 111 0.15 -10.03 0.42
CA ILE A 111 0.01 -11.40 0.95
C ILE A 111 -1.44 -11.87 0.77
N GLY A 112 -1.59 -13.05 0.17
CA GLY A 112 -2.89 -13.65 -0.09
C GLY A 112 -3.58 -13.19 -1.38
N LEU A 113 -2.99 -12.24 -2.13
CA LEU A 113 -3.49 -11.79 -3.44
C LEU A 113 -2.43 -11.91 -4.54
N THR A 114 -1.31 -11.19 -4.40
CA THR A 114 -0.28 -11.08 -5.44
C THR A 114 1.07 -11.60 -4.98
N TYR A 115 1.21 -11.94 -3.71
CA TYR A 115 2.45 -12.36 -3.09
C TYR A 115 2.26 -13.53 -2.12
N THR A 116 3.25 -14.42 -2.08
CA THR A 116 3.40 -15.52 -1.13
C THR A 116 4.86 -15.71 -0.76
N ASP A 117 5.14 -16.21 0.42
CA ASP A 117 6.45 -16.68 0.86
C ASP A 117 6.31 -17.90 1.78
N SER A 118 7.43 -18.45 2.24
CA SER A 118 7.44 -19.65 3.11
C SER A 118 6.81 -19.41 4.48
N VAL A 119 6.74 -18.16 4.95
CA VAL A 119 6.15 -17.79 6.24
C VAL A 119 4.65 -17.51 6.09
N HIS A 120 4.24 -17.05 4.91
CA HIS A 120 2.86 -16.69 4.59
C HIS A 120 2.38 -17.42 3.33
N PRO A 121 2.19 -18.76 3.40
CA PRO A 121 1.67 -19.53 2.28
C PRO A 121 0.31 -19.00 1.87
N ILE A 122 0.13 -18.75 0.58
CA ILE A 122 -1.07 -18.07 0.07
C ILE A 122 -2.34 -18.89 0.30
N GLU A 123 -2.20 -20.22 0.29
CA GLU A 123 -3.29 -21.17 0.56
C GLU A 123 -3.84 -21.06 1.99
N ASP A 124 -3.06 -20.51 2.94
CA ASP A 124 -3.47 -20.33 4.34
C ASP A 124 -4.09 -18.96 4.60
N VAL A 125 -3.99 -18.03 3.64
CA VAL A 125 -4.54 -16.68 3.81
C VAL A 125 -6.05 -16.69 3.59
N ARG A 126 -6.78 -16.06 4.50
CA ARG A 126 -8.24 -15.96 4.48
C ARG A 126 -8.67 -14.51 4.63
N PHE A 127 -9.58 -14.10 3.76
CA PHE A 127 -10.28 -12.82 3.83
C PHE A 127 -11.70 -13.04 4.33
N ALA A 128 -12.12 -12.29 5.35
CA ALA A 128 -13.49 -12.31 5.84
C ALA A 128 -14.42 -11.40 5.02
N ALA A 129 -13.90 -10.37 4.38
CA ALA A 129 -14.67 -9.45 3.54
C ALA A 129 -15.44 -10.19 2.44
N ARG A 130 -16.66 -9.71 2.14
CA ARG A 130 -17.49 -10.23 1.05
C ARG A 130 -16.99 -9.76 -0.32
N THR A 131 -16.38 -8.57 -0.38
CA THR A 131 -15.78 -8.00 -1.59
C THR A 131 -14.35 -7.54 -1.30
N ILE A 132 -13.43 -7.84 -2.21
CA ILE A 132 -12.03 -7.46 -2.16
C ILE A 132 -11.75 -6.55 -3.35
N PHE A 133 -11.45 -5.29 -3.11
CA PHE A 133 -11.05 -4.35 -4.17
C PHE A 133 -9.59 -4.53 -4.51
N THR A 134 -9.29 -4.91 -5.75
CA THR A 134 -7.93 -5.14 -6.25
C THR A 134 -7.50 -4.03 -7.21
N TRP A 135 -6.17 -3.82 -7.28
CA TRP A 135 -5.60 -2.75 -8.09
C TRP A 135 -5.53 -3.09 -9.57
N GLY A 136 -5.13 -4.31 -9.87
CA GLY A 136 -4.96 -4.80 -11.23
C GLY A 136 -6.04 -5.80 -11.64
N PRO A 137 -6.00 -6.24 -12.91
CA PRO A 137 -6.87 -7.28 -13.41
C PRO A 137 -6.64 -8.61 -12.67
N SER A 138 -7.60 -9.53 -12.74
CA SER A 138 -7.53 -10.85 -12.09
C SER A 138 -6.30 -11.67 -12.50
N THR A 139 -5.73 -11.42 -13.67
CA THR A 139 -4.47 -12.02 -14.16
C THR A 139 -3.24 -11.62 -13.33
N PHE A 140 -3.35 -10.59 -12.51
CA PHE A 140 -2.30 -10.16 -11.55
C PHE A 140 -2.38 -10.90 -10.21
N LEU A 141 -3.47 -11.60 -9.94
CA LEU A 141 -3.56 -12.45 -8.76
C LEU A 141 -2.57 -13.60 -8.90
N HIS A 142 -1.91 -13.96 -7.81
CA HIS A 142 -1.02 -15.12 -7.78
C HIS A 142 -1.80 -16.39 -8.17
N PRO A 143 -1.23 -17.30 -8.97
CA PRO A 143 -1.95 -18.49 -9.44
C PRO A 143 -2.56 -19.34 -8.32
N GLN A 144 -1.90 -19.44 -7.18
CA GLN A 144 -2.33 -20.23 -6.01
C GLN A 144 -3.39 -19.53 -5.14
N VAL A 145 -3.85 -18.32 -5.50
CA VAL A 145 -4.98 -17.70 -4.79
C VAL A 145 -6.21 -18.61 -4.89
N ARG A 146 -6.85 -18.86 -3.77
CA ARG A 146 -8.05 -19.72 -3.69
C ARG A 146 -9.18 -19.18 -4.54
N GLU A 147 -9.96 -20.06 -5.13
CA GLU A 147 -11.10 -19.68 -5.98
C GLU A 147 -12.17 -18.90 -5.21
N ASP A 148 -12.43 -19.23 -3.94
CA ASP A 148 -13.34 -18.47 -3.09
C ASP A 148 -12.86 -17.04 -2.80
N THR A 149 -11.56 -16.81 -2.77
CA THR A 149 -10.95 -15.49 -2.69
C THR A 149 -11.02 -14.74 -4.02
N LYS A 150 -10.70 -15.42 -5.13
CA LYS A 150 -10.81 -14.83 -6.49
C LYS A 150 -12.23 -14.37 -6.79
N ALA A 151 -13.22 -15.17 -6.41
CA ALA A 151 -14.64 -14.84 -6.61
C ALA A 151 -15.09 -13.57 -5.88
N LYS A 152 -14.41 -13.17 -4.81
CA LYS A 152 -14.67 -11.93 -4.08
C LYS A 152 -13.97 -10.70 -4.68
N CYS A 153 -12.98 -10.89 -5.56
CA CYS A 153 -12.16 -9.80 -6.08
C CYS A 153 -12.92 -8.98 -7.12
N LYS A 154 -12.94 -7.66 -6.93
CA LYS A 154 -13.41 -6.67 -7.91
C LYS A 154 -12.25 -5.74 -8.24
N SER A 155 -11.82 -5.71 -9.50
CA SER A 155 -10.71 -4.89 -9.98
C SER A 155 -11.19 -3.44 -10.16
N VAL A 156 -10.67 -2.52 -9.34
CA VAL A 156 -11.08 -1.11 -9.34
C VAL A 156 -9.93 -0.14 -9.62
N GLY A 157 -8.69 -0.58 -9.51
CA GLY A 157 -7.51 0.27 -9.59
C GLY A 157 -6.96 0.65 -8.20
N CYS A 158 -5.91 1.46 -8.19
CA CYS A 158 -5.24 1.91 -6.96
C CYS A 158 -5.78 3.26 -6.52
N THR A 159 -6.31 3.34 -5.29
CA THR A 159 -6.84 4.60 -4.71
C THR A 159 -5.75 5.57 -4.29
N LYS A 160 -4.50 5.10 -4.13
CA LYS A 160 -3.38 5.92 -3.66
C LYS A 160 -3.08 7.07 -4.63
N GLU A 161 -3.01 8.29 -4.13
CA GLU A 161 -2.66 9.47 -4.93
C GLU A 161 -1.16 9.57 -5.18
N THR A 162 -0.80 10.13 -6.33
CA THR A 162 0.59 10.46 -6.72
C THR A 162 0.83 11.96 -6.67
N THR A 163 0.28 12.64 -5.67
CA THR A 163 0.35 14.10 -5.56
C THR A 163 1.76 14.54 -5.16
N VAL A 164 2.35 15.45 -5.94
CA VAL A 164 3.60 16.11 -5.58
C VAL A 164 3.31 17.17 -4.54
N VAL A 165 3.87 17.02 -3.34
CA VAL A 165 3.83 18.04 -2.31
C VAL A 165 5.18 18.76 -2.21
N PRO A 166 5.22 20.03 -1.79
CA PRO A 166 6.47 20.71 -1.52
C PRO A 166 7.25 19.98 -0.41
N VAL A 167 8.47 19.54 -0.73
CA VAL A 167 9.41 18.98 0.24
C VAL A 167 10.57 19.96 0.33
N ASN A 168 10.75 20.57 1.50
CA ASN A 168 11.80 21.56 1.74
C ASN A 168 12.94 20.93 2.55
N ILE A 169 13.74 20.11 1.89
CA ILE A 169 14.92 19.47 2.47
C ILE A 169 16.12 19.81 1.58
N GLU A 170 17.13 20.48 2.15
CA GLU A 170 18.28 21.01 1.42
C GLU A 170 19.06 19.92 0.70
N SER A 171 19.31 18.79 1.36
CA SER A 171 20.08 17.66 0.79
C SER A 171 19.48 17.04 -0.46
N ILE A 172 18.18 17.26 -0.72
CA ILE A 172 17.46 16.75 -1.89
C ILE A 172 16.82 17.86 -2.73
N ARG A 173 17.33 19.08 -2.67
CA ARG A 173 16.77 20.23 -3.39
C ARG A 173 16.80 20.04 -4.90
N ASN A 174 17.87 19.49 -5.45
CA ASN A 174 18.02 19.24 -6.89
C ASN A 174 17.51 17.84 -7.27
N ALA A 175 16.21 17.70 -7.53
CA ALA A 175 15.58 16.43 -7.83
C ALA A 175 16.22 15.63 -8.97
N HIS A 176 16.79 16.29 -9.99
CA HIS A 176 17.43 15.60 -11.13
C HIS A 176 18.72 14.87 -10.76
N ARG A 177 19.35 15.26 -9.66
CA ARG A 177 20.57 14.64 -9.12
C ARG A 177 20.31 13.69 -7.96
N VAL A 178 19.04 13.46 -7.60
CA VAL A 178 18.69 12.56 -6.49
C VAL A 178 18.24 11.22 -7.04
N ILE A 179 18.92 10.16 -6.62
CA ILE A 179 18.52 8.77 -6.83
C ILE A 179 17.92 8.25 -5.53
N GLY A 180 16.65 7.86 -5.57
CA GLY A 180 16.00 7.25 -4.41
C GLY A 180 16.30 5.75 -4.33
N ILE A 181 16.79 5.31 -3.18
CA ILE A 181 16.98 3.89 -2.87
C ILE A 181 15.97 3.52 -1.78
N PHE A 182 15.02 2.65 -2.11
CA PHE A 182 13.97 2.25 -1.16
C PHE A 182 14.17 0.80 -0.73
N GLU A 183 14.20 0.56 0.57
CA GLU A 183 14.39 -0.77 1.13
C GLU A 183 13.20 -1.23 1.97
N ASN A 184 12.92 -2.52 1.92
CA ASN A 184 12.01 -3.25 2.79
C ASN A 184 12.66 -4.55 3.30
N LEU A 185 13.95 -4.50 3.60
CA LEU A 185 14.82 -5.64 3.94
C LEU A 185 14.40 -6.42 5.20
N HIS A 186 13.36 -5.99 5.87
CA HIS A 186 12.75 -6.70 7.01
C HIS A 186 11.92 -7.93 6.62
N TRP A 187 11.70 -8.17 5.31
CA TRP A 187 10.92 -9.31 4.84
C TRP A 187 11.74 -10.60 4.86
N HIS A 188 11.07 -11.71 5.15
CA HIS A 188 11.71 -13.04 5.29
C HIS A 188 12.29 -13.60 3.99
N ARG A 189 11.91 -13.05 2.85
CA ARG A 189 12.42 -13.47 1.53
C ARG A 189 13.89 -13.09 1.28
N TYR A 190 14.43 -12.18 2.08
CA TYR A 190 15.81 -11.73 1.92
C TYR A 190 16.71 -12.49 2.88
N ASP A 191 17.67 -13.23 2.34
CA ASP A 191 18.75 -13.82 3.10
C ASP A 191 19.86 -12.80 3.42
N CYS A 192 20.81 -13.20 4.26
CA CYS A 192 21.92 -12.32 4.64
C CYS A 192 22.74 -11.89 3.40
N SER A 193 22.91 -12.78 2.41
CA SER A 193 23.70 -12.45 1.21
C SER A 193 23.04 -11.39 0.35
N TYR A 194 21.71 -11.40 0.23
CA TYR A 194 20.96 -10.34 -0.44
C TYR A 194 21.16 -8.99 0.25
N VAL A 195 21.03 -8.99 1.57
CA VAL A 195 21.14 -7.78 2.40
C VAL A 195 22.54 -7.19 2.30
N ASP A 196 23.57 -7.99 2.50
CA ASP A 196 24.97 -7.53 2.45
C ASP A 196 25.33 -6.98 1.08
N ARG A 197 24.89 -7.64 0.01
CA ARG A 197 25.07 -7.13 -1.37
C ARG A 197 24.36 -5.82 -1.60
N PHE A 198 23.11 -5.70 -1.15
CA PHE A 198 22.32 -4.48 -1.31
C PHE A 198 23.02 -3.29 -0.66
N LEU A 199 23.52 -3.45 0.55
CA LEU A 199 24.24 -2.38 1.27
C LEU A 199 25.60 -2.08 0.64
N ALA A 200 26.35 -3.10 0.21
CA ALA A 200 27.61 -2.93 -0.48
C ALA A 200 27.44 -2.18 -1.82
N ASP A 201 26.41 -2.52 -2.58
CA ASP A 201 26.10 -1.86 -3.85
C ASP A 201 25.65 -0.40 -3.65
N CYS A 202 24.89 -0.10 -2.56
CA CYS A 202 24.61 1.29 -2.18
C CYS A 202 25.87 2.12 -1.96
N LEU A 203 26.88 1.57 -1.25
CA LEU A 203 28.16 2.23 -1.02
C LEU A 203 28.96 2.39 -2.32
N THR A 204 29.00 1.34 -3.13
CA THR A 204 29.74 1.32 -4.41
C THR A 204 29.21 2.40 -5.37
N VAL A 205 27.89 2.55 -5.50
CA VAL A 205 27.34 3.60 -6.38
C VAL A 205 27.55 5.00 -5.78
N ALA A 206 27.48 5.16 -4.46
CA ALA A 206 27.76 6.44 -3.82
C ALA A 206 29.22 6.87 -4.06
N ASP A 207 30.18 5.94 -3.96
CA ASP A 207 31.59 6.20 -4.24
C ASP A 207 31.84 6.48 -5.73
N SER A 208 31.14 5.80 -6.63
CA SER A 208 31.33 5.91 -8.09
C SER A 208 30.72 7.17 -8.70
N TYR A 209 29.72 7.77 -8.05
CA TYR A 209 28.96 8.93 -8.56
C TYR A 209 28.85 10.03 -7.49
N PRO A 210 29.97 10.66 -7.12
CA PRO A 210 29.99 11.66 -6.04
C PRO A 210 29.17 12.93 -6.35
N GLU A 211 28.85 13.19 -7.62
CA GLU A 211 28.01 14.31 -8.07
C GLU A 211 26.51 14.06 -7.87
N LEU A 212 26.10 12.83 -7.59
CA LEU A 212 24.72 12.45 -7.32
C LEU A 212 24.46 12.37 -5.82
N THR A 213 23.23 12.62 -5.41
CA THR A 213 22.76 12.35 -4.04
C THR A 213 21.94 11.05 -4.02
N PHE A 214 22.31 10.14 -3.15
CA PHE A 214 21.56 8.89 -2.92
C PHE A 214 20.73 9.02 -1.66
N LEU A 215 19.39 9.04 -1.84
CA LEU A 215 18.44 9.10 -0.74
C LEU A 215 17.98 7.69 -0.40
N VAL A 216 18.51 7.13 0.68
CA VAL A 216 18.06 5.81 1.19
C VAL A 216 16.86 6.02 2.09
N LYS A 217 15.72 5.41 1.73
CA LYS A 217 14.48 5.45 2.51
C LYS A 217 14.14 4.08 3.06
N PRO A 218 14.38 3.82 4.36
CA PRO A 218 13.94 2.61 5.03
C PRO A 218 12.42 2.51 5.06
N HIS A 219 11.90 1.28 5.02
CA HIS A 219 10.47 1.04 5.18
C HIS A 219 10.01 1.43 6.58
N HIS A 220 9.03 2.34 6.67
CA HIS A 220 8.62 2.95 7.95
C HIS A 220 8.11 1.95 8.99
N ALA A 221 7.43 0.87 8.60
CA ALA A 221 6.97 -0.16 9.52
C ALA A 221 8.08 -1.17 9.86
N GLY A 222 8.99 -1.44 8.92
CA GLY A 222 10.13 -2.35 9.10
C GLY A 222 11.24 -1.69 9.89
N GLN A 223 11.60 -0.45 9.56
CA GLN A 223 12.73 0.31 10.11
C GLN A 223 14.00 -0.54 10.20
N TRP A 224 14.23 -1.39 9.17
CA TRP A 224 15.24 -2.42 9.26
C TRP A 224 16.64 -1.80 9.36
N LEU A 225 16.97 -0.89 8.46
CA LEU A 225 18.30 -0.26 8.41
C LEU A 225 18.62 0.56 9.66
N THR A 226 17.61 1.23 10.25
CA THR A 226 17.81 2.22 11.30
C THR A 226 17.56 1.69 12.70
N SER A 227 16.89 0.55 12.87
CA SER A 227 16.57 0.02 14.20
C SER A 227 16.78 -1.49 14.40
N ARG A 228 16.91 -2.27 13.32
CA ARG A 228 17.04 -3.74 13.39
C ARG A 228 18.37 -4.26 12.84
N TYR A 229 19.01 -3.49 12.00
CA TYR A 229 20.31 -3.86 11.46
C TYR A 229 21.41 -3.57 12.49
N HIS A 230 22.22 -4.59 12.77
CA HIS A 230 23.30 -4.51 13.76
C HIS A 230 24.68 -4.36 13.13
N GLY A 231 24.74 -4.29 11.80
CA GLY A 231 25.97 -4.04 11.06
C GLY A 231 26.28 -2.56 10.88
N PRO A 232 27.36 -2.22 10.18
CA PRO A 232 27.74 -0.84 9.89
C PRO A 232 26.73 -0.20 8.93
N VAL A 233 26.02 0.81 9.42
CA VAL A 233 25.12 1.60 8.57
C VAL A 233 25.94 2.31 7.48
N PRO A 234 25.52 2.30 6.20
CA PRO A 234 26.22 2.97 5.12
C PRO A 234 26.37 4.47 5.38
N VAL A 235 27.60 5.00 5.31
CA VAL A 235 27.88 6.43 5.48
C VAL A 235 28.76 6.93 4.34
N ARG A 236 28.27 7.91 3.57
CA ARG A 236 29.02 8.68 2.55
C ARG A 236 28.51 10.11 2.53
N ALA A 237 29.33 11.03 2.08
CA ALA A 237 28.96 12.45 2.00
C ALA A 237 27.74 12.74 1.12
N ASN A 238 27.53 11.91 0.09
CA ASN A 238 26.40 11.99 -0.87
C ASN A 238 25.31 10.94 -0.63
N LEU A 239 25.33 10.21 0.50
CA LEU A 239 24.34 9.23 0.89
C LEU A 239 23.55 9.74 2.09
N VAL A 240 22.26 10.00 1.90
CA VAL A 240 21.35 10.55 2.90
C VAL A 240 20.38 9.47 3.32
N ILE A 241 20.29 9.16 4.61
CA ILE A 241 19.33 8.19 5.14
C ILE A 241 18.12 8.95 5.68
N ALA A 242 16.96 8.72 5.08
CA ALA A 242 15.68 9.26 5.53
C ALA A 242 15.12 8.38 6.66
N ASP A 243 15.67 8.52 7.86
CA ASP A 243 15.26 7.73 9.02
C ASP A 243 13.82 8.06 9.44
N PRO A 244 12.90 7.10 9.44
CA PRO A 244 11.53 7.33 9.89
C PRO A 244 11.38 7.77 11.36
N ALA A 245 12.39 7.53 12.20
CA ALA A 245 12.43 7.97 13.59
C ALA A 245 12.85 9.43 13.75
N ASP A 246 13.51 10.02 12.74
CA ASP A 246 13.91 11.44 12.74
C ASP A 246 12.69 12.32 12.42
N PRO A 247 12.35 13.31 13.28
CA PRO A 247 11.22 14.24 13.06
C PRO A 247 11.25 14.95 11.71
N MET A 248 12.42 15.19 11.14
CA MET A 248 12.58 15.78 9.82
C MET A 248 12.02 14.87 8.71
N TRP A 249 12.18 13.55 8.84
CA TRP A 249 11.77 12.57 7.84
C TRP A 249 10.43 11.89 8.14
N GLU A 250 9.99 11.86 9.43
CA GLU A 250 8.73 11.22 9.85
C GLU A 250 7.52 11.74 9.07
N SER A 251 7.53 13.05 8.80
CA SER A 251 6.42 13.72 8.12
C SER A 251 6.27 13.32 6.65
N TYR A 252 7.32 12.78 6.02
CA TYR A 252 7.32 12.51 4.59
C TYR A 252 7.10 11.03 4.27
N THR A 253 6.05 10.77 3.51
CA THR A 253 5.80 9.45 2.93
C THR A 253 6.76 9.17 1.76
N ALA A 254 6.88 7.88 1.37
CA ALA A 254 7.63 7.53 0.16
C ALA A 254 7.09 8.29 -1.08
N GLY A 255 5.75 8.35 -1.24
CA GLY A 255 5.11 9.05 -2.36
C GLY A 255 5.47 10.55 -2.42
N GLN A 256 5.53 11.23 -1.27
CA GLN A 256 5.91 12.65 -1.22
C GLN A 256 7.39 12.85 -1.60
N LEU A 257 8.28 11.99 -1.12
CA LEU A 257 9.70 12.07 -1.46
C LEU A 257 9.96 11.79 -2.95
N LEU A 258 9.15 10.94 -3.59
CA LEU A 258 9.26 10.67 -5.02
C LEU A 258 9.18 11.94 -5.88
N GLY A 259 8.48 12.99 -5.43
CA GLY A 259 8.48 14.29 -6.10
C GLY A 259 9.86 14.95 -6.20
N ARG A 260 10.79 14.61 -5.32
CA ARG A 260 12.17 15.14 -5.24
C ARG A 260 13.23 14.14 -5.72
N ILE A 261 12.84 13.11 -6.42
CA ILE A 261 13.72 12.03 -6.87
C ILE A 261 13.70 11.96 -8.39
N GLY A 262 14.86 11.84 -9.00
CA GLY A 262 15.04 11.78 -10.45
C GLY A 262 14.84 10.37 -11.02
N ALA A 263 15.23 9.34 -10.26
CA ALA A 263 15.06 7.92 -10.60
C ALA A 263 15.06 7.07 -9.33
N VAL A 264 14.57 5.85 -9.40
CA VAL A 264 14.37 4.96 -8.25
C VAL A 264 15.05 3.62 -8.46
N ILE A 265 15.80 3.19 -7.46
CA ILE A 265 16.24 1.80 -7.26
C ILE A 265 15.55 1.29 -6.00
N THR A 266 14.92 0.14 -6.05
CA THR A 266 14.17 -0.36 -4.88
C THR A 266 14.32 -1.86 -4.73
N SER A 267 14.36 -2.36 -3.50
CA SER A 267 13.97 -3.76 -3.28
C SER A 267 12.52 -3.96 -3.73
N PRO A 268 12.07 -5.17 -4.03
CA PRO A 268 10.69 -5.44 -4.41
C PRO A 268 9.69 -4.80 -3.45
N SER A 269 8.91 -3.84 -3.92
CA SER A 269 7.96 -3.08 -3.09
C SER A 269 6.93 -2.30 -3.92
N THR A 270 5.88 -1.81 -3.24
CA THR A 270 4.88 -0.90 -3.82
C THR A 270 5.50 0.41 -4.35
N VAL A 271 6.65 0.83 -3.82
CA VAL A 271 7.33 2.05 -4.27
C VAL A 271 7.73 1.99 -5.74
N ALA A 272 8.02 0.79 -6.27
CA ALA A 272 8.26 0.62 -7.70
C ALA A 272 7.07 1.08 -8.55
N LEU A 273 5.84 0.73 -8.12
CA LEU A 273 4.62 1.15 -8.79
C LEU A 273 4.35 2.64 -8.59
N ASP A 274 4.50 3.16 -7.38
CA ASP A 274 4.31 4.58 -7.08
C ASP A 274 5.24 5.47 -7.92
N ALA A 275 6.52 5.10 -8.01
CA ALA A 275 7.52 5.81 -8.80
C ALA A 275 7.21 5.72 -10.31
N ALA A 276 6.81 4.55 -10.80
CA ALA A 276 6.41 4.36 -12.19
C ALA A 276 5.18 5.20 -12.57
N ARG A 277 4.17 5.30 -11.69
CA ARG A 277 2.99 6.17 -11.85
C ARG A 277 3.35 7.67 -11.94
N MET A 278 4.45 8.06 -11.29
CA MET A 278 4.99 9.42 -11.37
C MET A 278 5.92 9.64 -12.58
N GLY A 279 5.99 8.69 -13.52
CA GLY A 279 6.84 8.78 -14.71
C GLY A 279 8.34 8.74 -14.43
N LYS A 280 8.75 8.15 -13.31
CA LYS A 280 10.17 8.01 -12.96
C LYS A 280 10.77 6.75 -13.61
N PRO A 281 12.05 6.80 -14.05
CA PRO A 281 12.83 5.58 -14.27
C PRO A 281 12.90 4.75 -12.99
N VAL A 282 12.59 3.47 -13.07
CA VAL A 282 12.59 2.54 -11.93
C VAL A 282 13.37 1.29 -12.28
N ALA A 283 14.21 0.83 -11.34
CA ALA A 283 14.80 -0.49 -11.36
C ALA A 283 14.52 -1.23 -10.04
N VAL A 284 14.33 -2.54 -10.11
CA VAL A 284 14.04 -3.38 -8.94
C VAL A 284 15.22 -4.33 -8.71
N VAL A 285 15.75 -4.37 -7.48
CA VAL A 285 16.87 -5.22 -7.12
C VAL A 285 16.39 -6.64 -6.89
N GLY A 286 16.90 -7.58 -7.68
CA GLY A 286 16.46 -8.98 -7.64
C GLY A 286 17.45 -9.93 -6.98
N TYR A 287 18.74 -9.87 -7.39
CA TYR A 287 19.80 -10.79 -6.93
C TYR A 287 19.36 -12.28 -6.98
N GLY A 288 18.64 -12.68 -8.04
CA GLY A 288 18.17 -14.04 -8.22
C GLY A 288 16.75 -14.33 -7.74
N LEU A 289 16.04 -13.35 -7.14
CA LEU A 289 14.62 -13.50 -6.84
C LEU A 289 13.79 -13.54 -8.13
N ASP A 290 12.71 -14.33 -8.13
CA ASP A 290 11.69 -14.24 -9.18
C ASP A 290 10.90 -12.94 -9.02
N LEU A 291 11.06 -12.04 -9.98
CA LEU A 291 10.42 -10.74 -10.03
C LEU A 291 9.62 -10.55 -11.32
N SER A 292 9.09 -11.64 -11.88
CA SER A 292 8.25 -11.63 -13.10
C SER A 292 7.05 -10.68 -12.98
N LEU A 293 6.53 -10.49 -11.77
CA LEU A 293 5.47 -9.53 -11.45
C LEU A 293 5.85 -8.08 -11.81
N TYR A 294 7.14 -7.72 -11.71
CA TYR A 294 7.63 -6.37 -11.99
C TYR A 294 7.93 -6.12 -13.47
N SER A 295 7.85 -7.13 -14.33
CA SER A 295 8.05 -6.94 -15.79
C SER A 295 7.05 -5.91 -16.34
N PRO A 296 7.48 -4.92 -17.15
CA PRO A 296 8.76 -4.83 -17.86
C PRO A 296 9.84 -3.94 -17.21
N LEU A 297 9.77 -3.63 -15.91
CA LEU A 297 10.82 -2.84 -15.26
C LEU A 297 12.19 -3.54 -15.33
N PRO A 298 13.31 -2.78 -15.38
CA PRO A 298 14.64 -3.34 -15.22
C PRO A 298 14.78 -4.08 -13.89
N ILE A 299 15.33 -5.29 -13.93
CA ILE A 299 15.68 -6.07 -12.75
C ILE A 299 17.20 -6.07 -12.61
N ILE A 300 17.69 -5.63 -11.47
CA ILE A 300 19.11 -5.59 -11.13
C ILE A 300 19.50 -6.93 -10.51
N GLY A 301 20.36 -7.68 -11.18
CA GLY A 301 20.85 -8.98 -10.73
C GLY A 301 22.21 -8.93 -10.02
N ASP A 302 22.97 -7.85 -10.19
CA ASP A 302 24.32 -7.69 -9.62
C ASP A 302 24.71 -6.21 -9.47
N GLY A 303 25.84 -5.95 -8.78
CA GLY A 303 26.34 -4.60 -8.51
C GLY A 303 26.72 -3.81 -9.76
N LYS A 304 27.17 -4.47 -10.84
CA LYS A 304 27.49 -3.80 -12.10
C LYS A 304 26.24 -3.14 -12.70
N GLN A 305 25.09 -3.82 -12.62
CA GLN A 305 23.84 -3.32 -13.16
C GLN A 305 23.27 -2.10 -12.42
N TRP A 306 23.66 -1.87 -11.17
CA TRP A 306 23.39 -0.60 -10.49
C TRP A 306 24.02 0.57 -11.24
N GLY A 307 25.32 0.47 -11.54
CA GLY A 307 26.03 1.49 -12.30
C GLY A 307 25.49 1.65 -13.72
N GLU A 308 25.18 0.55 -14.40
CA GLU A 308 24.58 0.58 -15.75
C GLU A 308 23.23 1.33 -15.73
N PHE A 309 22.38 1.09 -14.75
CA PHE A 309 21.13 1.82 -14.60
C PHE A 309 21.36 3.33 -14.40
N ILE A 310 22.32 3.72 -13.55
CA ILE A 310 22.67 5.12 -13.32
C ILE A 310 23.18 5.78 -14.62
N GLN A 311 24.02 5.10 -15.40
CA GLN A 311 24.47 5.58 -16.71
C GLN A 311 23.31 5.74 -17.69
N GLN A 312 22.36 4.79 -17.71
CA GLN A 312 21.18 4.88 -18.56
C GLN A 312 20.29 6.08 -18.21
N ILE A 313 20.10 6.39 -16.93
CA ILE A 313 19.32 7.57 -16.54
C ILE A 313 20.01 8.89 -16.83
N ALA A 314 21.35 8.91 -16.90
CA ALA A 314 22.13 10.08 -17.31
C ALA A 314 22.01 10.37 -18.81
N ASN A 315 21.77 9.36 -19.63
CA ASN A 315 21.58 9.50 -21.08
C ASN A 315 20.09 9.81 -21.39
N PRO A 316 19.76 10.92 -22.08
CA PRO A 316 18.37 11.33 -22.31
C PRO A 316 17.55 10.28 -23.07
N ILE A 317 18.11 9.61 -24.08
CA ILE A 317 17.42 8.60 -24.90
C ILE A 317 17.12 7.36 -24.06
N SER A 318 18.12 6.84 -23.37
CA SER A 318 17.98 5.68 -22.48
C SER A 318 17.02 5.97 -21.33
N ARG A 319 17.06 7.19 -20.76
CA ARG A 319 16.12 7.63 -19.75
C ARG A 319 14.67 7.61 -20.25
N GLN A 320 14.41 8.11 -21.47
CA GLN A 320 13.08 8.08 -22.04
C GLN A 320 12.59 6.65 -22.25
N PHE A 321 13.46 5.74 -22.68
CA PHE A 321 13.13 4.31 -22.80
C PHE A 321 12.77 3.69 -21.43
N LEU A 322 13.51 4.01 -20.37
CA LEU A 322 13.21 3.56 -19.00
C LEU A 322 11.87 4.09 -18.50
N VAL A 323 11.54 5.36 -18.78
CA VAL A 323 10.22 5.94 -18.47
C VAL A 323 9.12 5.20 -19.24
N GLY A 324 9.35 4.85 -20.52
CA GLY A 324 8.42 4.04 -21.31
C GLY A 324 8.16 2.67 -20.67
N ARG A 325 9.20 2.00 -20.16
CA ARG A 325 9.06 0.73 -19.40
C ARG A 325 8.26 0.91 -18.12
N SER A 326 8.48 2.00 -17.38
CA SER A 326 7.69 2.34 -16.20
C SER A 326 6.22 2.54 -16.54
N GLN A 327 5.90 3.25 -17.63
CA GLN A 327 4.52 3.43 -18.07
C GLN A 327 3.88 2.11 -18.52
N ALA A 328 4.60 1.27 -19.25
CA ALA A 328 4.13 -0.05 -19.65
C ALA A 328 3.84 -0.95 -18.41
N PHE A 329 4.67 -0.86 -17.37
CA PHE A 329 4.44 -1.53 -16.10
C PHE A 329 3.15 -1.06 -15.43
N VAL A 330 2.92 0.25 -15.32
CA VAL A 330 1.69 0.82 -14.75
C VAL A 330 0.46 0.33 -15.51
N ASN A 331 0.49 0.41 -16.85
CA ASN A 331 -0.64 -0.01 -17.69
C ASN A 331 -0.96 -1.50 -17.56
N LYS A 332 0.07 -2.33 -17.32
CA LYS A 332 -0.10 -3.75 -17.08
C LYS A 332 -0.63 -4.02 -15.65
N ALA A 333 -0.12 -3.31 -14.65
CA ALA A 333 -0.33 -3.60 -13.23
C ALA A 333 -1.64 -3.04 -12.65
N LEU A 334 -2.21 -2.00 -13.26
CA LEU A 334 -3.36 -1.29 -12.72
C LEU A 334 -4.53 -1.27 -13.69
N CYS A 335 -5.73 -1.44 -13.17
CA CYS A 335 -6.94 -1.01 -13.87
C CYS A 335 -6.95 0.51 -13.97
N GLN A 336 -7.25 1.02 -15.17
CA GLN A 336 -7.33 2.46 -15.43
C GLN A 336 -8.71 2.99 -15.03
N GLY A 337 -8.78 4.25 -14.62
CA GLY A 337 -10.02 4.93 -14.26
C GLY A 337 -9.99 5.50 -12.84
N ASN A 338 -11.15 5.99 -12.39
CA ASN A 338 -11.31 6.52 -11.04
C ASN A 338 -11.62 5.38 -10.05
N ALA A 339 -10.57 4.78 -9.48
CA ALA A 339 -10.69 3.69 -8.53
C ALA A 339 -11.58 4.02 -7.33
N VAL A 340 -11.49 5.25 -6.82
CA VAL A 340 -12.25 5.71 -5.65
C VAL A 340 -13.73 5.78 -5.97
N ALA A 341 -14.10 6.45 -7.08
CA ALA A 341 -15.51 6.57 -7.47
C ALA A 341 -16.12 5.19 -7.70
N TRP A 342 -15.45 4.30 -8.45
CA TRP A 342 -15.95 2.95 -8.70
C TRP A 342 -16.15 2.14 -7.43
N MET A 343 -15.23 2.24 -6.48
CA MET A 343 -15.33 1.55 -5.21
C MET A 343 -16.52 2.05 -4.38
N LEU A 344 -16.70 3.38 -4.29
CA LEU A 344 -17.81 3.98 -3.56
C LEU A 344 -19.16 3.66 -4.22
N ASP A 345 -19.22 3.66 -5.56
CA ASP A 345 -20.44 3.27 -6.29
C ASP A 345 -20.82 1.82 -6.04
N VAL A 346 -19.86 0.89 -6.01
CA VAL A 346 -20.11 -0.51 -5.64
C VAL A 346 -20.70 -0.60 -4.23
N ILE A 347 -20.14 0.11 -3.27
CA ILE A 347 -20.61 0.10 -1.88
C ILE A 347 -22.05 0.63 -1.78
N VAL A 348 -22.38 1.71 -2.46
CA VAL A 348 -23.72 2.33 -2.46
C VAL A 348 -24.73 1.41 -3.15
N GLN A 349 -24.41 0.86 -4.31
CA GLN A 349 -25.30 -0.04 -5.06
C GLN A 349 -25.60 -1.31 -4.28
N ASP A 350 -24.60 -1.94 -3.69
CA ASP A 350 -24.77 -3.14 -2.87
C ASP A 350 -25.69 -2.85 -1.66
N HIS A 351 -25.55 -1.67 -1.01
CA HIS A 351 -26.40 -1.27 0.11
C HIS A 351 -27.87 -1.05 -0.32
N GLN A 352 -28.11 -0.38 -1.44
CA GLN A 352 -29.46 -0.16 -1.99
C GLN A 352 -30.16 -1.49 -2.32
N THR A 353 -29.43 -2.45 -2.88
CA THR A 353 -29.96 -3.77 -3.21
C THR A 353 -30.39 -4.55 -1.97
N VAL A 354 -29.60 -4.49 -0.89
CA VAL A 354 -29.94 -5.15 0.39
C VAL A 354 -31.18 -4.50 1.02
N SER A 355 -31.31 -3.19 0.98
CA SER A 355 -32.45 -2.44 1.53
C SER A 355 -33.75 -2.75 0.80
N LEU A 356 -33.71 -2.86 -0.53
CA LEU A 356 -34.88 -3.22 -1.37
C LEU A 356 -35.31 -4.69 -1.22
N GLY A 357 -34.35 -5.58 -0.96
CA GLY A 357 -34.64 -7.01 -0.70
C GLY A 357 -35.37 -7.22 0.64
N SER A 358 -34.96 -6.45 1.66
CA SER A 358 -35.56 -6.51 3.00
C SER A 358 -37.01 -6.02 3.04
N THR A 359 -37.41 -5.06 2.20
CA THR A 359 -38.79 -4.55 2.12
C THR A 359 -39.73 -5.49 1.41
N LYS A 360 -39.26 -6.41 0.56
CA LYS A 360 -40.10 -7.40 -0.11
C LYS A 360 -40.44 -8.60 0.77
N GLU A 361 -39.63 -8.94 1.75
CA GLU A 361 -39.88 -10.06 2.66
C GLU A 361 -40.91 -9.73 3.75
N THR A 362 -41.13 -8.46 4.08
CA THR A 362 -42.16 -8.03 5.05
C THR A 362 -43.54 -7.90 4.49
N ALA A 363 -43.75 -8.02 3.16
CA ALA A 363 -45.04 -7.95 2.50
C ALA A 363 -45.57 -9.35 2.14
N ARG A 364 -45.53 -10.35 3.04
CA ARG A 364 -46.33 -11.56 2.89
C ARG A 364 -47.80 -11.25 3.21
N PRO A 365 -48.72 -11.48 2.28
CA PRO A 365 -50.15 -11.29 2.57
C PRO A 365 -50.56 -12.25 3.66
N THR A 366 -51.17 -11.74 4.73
CA THR A 366 -51.97 -12.52 5.68
C THR A 366 -53.08 -13.19 4.90
N LEU A 367 -53.04 -14.52 4.83
CA LEU A 367 -54.17 -15.31 4.31
C LEU A 367 -55.41 -15.03 5.19
N PRO A 368 -56.60 -14.76 4.59
CA PRO A 368 -57.81 -14.61 5.37
C PRO A 368 -58.14 -15.93 6.03
N HIS A 369 -58.39 -15.90 7.34
CA HIS A 369 -59.05 -17.01 8.05
C HIS A 369 -60.43 -17.21 7.46
N VAL A 370 -60.63 -18.35 6.79
CA VAL A 370 -61.96 -18.86 6.47
C VAL A 370 -62.45 -19.58 7.72
N GLY A 371 -63.53 -19.02 8.31
CA GLY A 371 -64.32 -19.61 9.38
C GLY A 371 -65.20 -20.77 8.88
#